data_84db692e622c50638e32123dc95b6228
#
_entry.id   84db692e622c50638e32123dc95b6228
#
_cell.length_a   1.000
_cell.length_b   1.000
_cell.length_c   1.000
_cell.angle_alpha   90.00
_cell.angle_beta   90.00
_cell.angle_gamma   90.00
#
_symmetry.space_group_name_H-M   'P 1'
#
loop_
_entity.id
_entity.type
_entity.pdbx_description
1 polymer ?
#
loop_
_entity_poly.entity_id
_entity_poly.type
_entity_poly.pdbx_seq_one_letter_code
_entity_poly.pdbx_strand_id
1 'polypeptide(L)'
;MQDNYRLDKTDLAIIGQLSRDSRLSYEKIGSALHLTRNSVKTRIRRMVSEGTIQEFVPVLNYAALGYKTTCSIEIRETHSRDSITRKTIIDHLNRIGDIFLEIEELGGSTVFVLIIKESIDYDKIRSATVNTLGPSFLQNVFLRNSNSTIQPHTYMKPYILTNTDLRVLKSLVLDPQIGIAEMSKQLSVSARTVNRILARLKDGGIIEFSIILNPAALKGYVIFAVLIYVNEIEVIKKGSKRESLASHKVLQRLHNEFPEYPLWRGPFTGIDNEILVGLLGNDLTAIDSMFRKVQSFEEVNKAELHIFTKLVHHKDWVIKEIDSRLN
;
A
#
# COMPACT_ATOMS: atom_id res chain seq x y z
N MET A 1 -10.97 -29.89 -15.36
CA MET A 1 -9.71 -29.93 -14.59
C MET A 1 -9.23 -28.49 -14.43
N GLN A 2 -9.37 -27.90 -13.23
CA GLN A 2 -8.73 -26.62 -12.97
C GLN A 2 -7.24 -26.89 -12.91
N ASP A 3 -6.50 -26.39 -13.89
CA ASP A 3 -5.05 -26.41 -13.89
C ASP A 3 -4.59 -25.74 -12.58
N ASN A 4 -3.84 -26.48 -11.79
CA ASN A 4 -3.42 -26.05 -10.47
C ASN A 4 -2.23 -25.08 -10.62
N TYR A 5 -2.52 -23.88 -11.22
CA TYR A 5 -1.51 -22.88 -11.51
C TYR A 5 -0.79 -22.48 -10.20
N ARG A 6 0.51 -22.67 -10.19
CA ARG A 6 1.43 -22.16 -9.17
C ARG A 6 2.29 -21.07 -9.75
N LEU A 7 2.55 -20.03 -8.99
CA LEU A 7 3.50 -18.99 -9.37
C LEU A 7 4.90 -19.61 -9.48
N ASP A 8 5.61 -19.26 -10.56
CA ASP A 8 7.02 -19.59 -10.71
C ASP A 8 7.92 -18.37 -10.40
N LYS A 9 9.23 -18.56 -10.37
CA LYS A 9 10.19 -17.49 -10.10
C LYS A 9 10.06 -16.31 -11.08
N THR A 10 9.68 -16.58 -12.30
CA THR A 10 9.47 -15.55 -13.34
C THR A 10 8.21 -14.72 -13.03
N ASP A 11 7.14 -15.36 -12.57
CA ASP A 11 5.91 -14.67 -12.15
C ASP A 11 6.19 -13.76 -10.95
N LEU A 12 6.96 -14.23 -9.97
CA LEU A 12 7.37 -13.43 -8.82
C LEU A 12 8.23 -12.22 -9.23
N ALA A 13 9.14 -12.41 -10.18
CA ALA A 13 9.95 -11.31 -10.71
C ALA A 13 9.06 -10.27 -11.44
N ILE A 14 8.06 -10.71 -12.21
CA ILE A 14 7.08 -9.81 -12.84
C ILE A 14 6.25 -9.07 -11.77
N ILE A 15 5.77 -9.76 -10.73
CA ILE A 15 5.08 -9.14 -9.58
C ILE A 15 5.97 -8.05 -8.97
N GLY A 16 7.26 -8.33 -8.75
CA GLY A 16 8.22 -7.36 -8.23
C GLY A 16 8.39 -6.12 -9.13
N GLN A 17 8.34 -6.25 -10.45
CA GLN A 17 8.35 -5.10 -11.37
C GLN A 17 7.04 -4.30 -11.30
N LEU A 18 5.89 -4.98 -11.34
CA LEU A 18 4.57 -4.36 -11.29
C LEU A 18 4.29 -3.67 -9.96
N SER A 19 4.80 -4.18 -8.85
CA SER A 19 4.66 -3.54 -7.54
C SER A 19 5.44 -2.24 -7.40
N ARG A 20 6.48 -2.04 -8.23
CA ARG A 20 7.27 -0.79 -8.28
C ARG A 20 6.67 0.23 -9.23
N ASP A 21 6.18 -0.20 -10.38
CA ASP A 21 5.42 0.63 -11.33
C ASP A 21 4.55 -0.27 -12.21
N SER A 22 3.26 -0.37 -11.87
CA SER A 22 2.32 -1.22 -12.60
C SER A 22 1.97 -0.71 -14.01
N ARG A 23 2.46 0.47 -14.39
CA ARG A 23 2.33 1.03 -15.75
C ARG A 23 3.58 0.84 -16.62
N LEU A 24 4.56 0.04 -16.17
CA LEU A 24 5.67 -0.37 -17.02
C LEU A 24 5.17 -1.10 -18.27
N SER A 25 5.75 -0.77 -19.43
CA SER A 25 5.41 -1.51 -20.64
C SER A 25 5.93 -2.95 -20.57
N TYR A 26 5.21 -3.86 -21.22
CA TYR A 26 5.62 -5.27 -21.27
C TYR A 26 7.02 -5.45 -21.88
N GLU A 27 7.44 -4.53 -22.78
CA GLU A 27 8.80 -4.50 -23.35
C GLU A 27 9.84 -4.18 -22.26
N LYS A 28 9.58 -3.17 -21.42
CA LYS A 28 10.49 -2.80 -20.34
C LYS A 28 10.63 -3.91 -19.31
N ILE A 29 9.51 -4.52 -18.91
CA ILE A 29 9.54 -5.70 -18.02
C ILE A 29 10.28 -6.85 -18.67
N GLY A 30 10.00 -7.13 -19.95
CA GLY A 30 10.66 -8.17 -20.71
C GLY A 30 12.17 -7.96 -20.82
N SER A 31 12.60 -6.74 -21.12
CA SER A 31 14.03 -6.41 -21.18
C SER A 31 14.72 -6.58 -19.83
N ALA A 32 14.08 -6.20 -18.72
CA ALA A 32 14.62 -6.34 -17.39
C ALA A 32 14.74 -7.81 -16.91
N LEU A 33 13.88 -8.69 -17.42
CA LEU A 33 13.78 -10.10 -17.00
C LEU A 33 14.24 -11.09 -18.06
N HIS A 34 14.80 -10.62 -19.19
CA HIS A 34 15.19 -11.44 -20.36
C HIS A 34 14.03 -12.25 -20.93
N LEU A 35 12.84 -11.64 -21.01
CA LEU A 35 11.62 -12.24 -21.54
C LEU A 35 11.13 -11.50 -22.78
N THR A 36 10.38 -12.20 -23.64
CA THR A 36 9.67 -11.54 -24.73
C THR A 36 8.45 -10.77 -24.21
N ARG A 37 8.07 -9.69 -24.91
CA ARG A 37 6.83 -8.94 -24.63
C ARG A 37 5.61 -9.85 -24.50
N ASN A 38 5.47 -10.83 -25.41
CA ASN A 38 4.32 -11.73 -25.40
C ASN A 38 4.33 -12.67 -24.20
N SER A 39 5.49 -13.16 -23.76
CA SER A 39 5.61 -13.96 -22.53
C SER A 39 5.17 -13.16 -21.31
N VAL A 40 5.64 -11.93 -21.16
CA VAL A 40 5.22 -11.03 -20.04
C VAL A 40 3.72 -10.80 -20.08
N LYS A 41 3.17 -10.44 -21.25
CA LYS A 41 1.73 -10.19 -21.43
C LYS A 41 0.88 -11.40 -21.05
N THR A 42 1.26 -12.59 -21.48
CA THR A 42 0.54 -13.84 -21.21
C THR A 42 0.55 -14.15 -19.71
N ARG A 43 1.71 -14.01 -19.04
CA ARG A 43 1.85 -14.25 -17.60
C ARG A 43 1.02 -13.26 -16.77
N ILE A 44 1.08 -11.98 -17.10
CA ILE A 44 0.27 -10.95 -16.38
C ILE A 44 -1.22 -11.24 -16.57
N ARG A 45 -1.67 -11.53 -17.78
CA ARG A 45 -3.07 -11.87 -18.05
C ARG A 45 -3.53 -13.08 -17.24
N ARG A 46 -2.68 -14.12 -17.16
CA ARG A 46 -2.95 -15.30 -16.36
C ARG A 46 -3.06 -14.95 -14.87
N MET A 47 -2.12 -14.19 -14.31
CA MET A 47 -2.15 -13.76 -12.90
C MET A 47 -3.40 -12.93 -12.59
N VAL A 48 -3.88 -12.12 -13.52
CA VAL A 48 -5.15 -11.38 -13.38
C VAL A 48 -6.35 -12.33 -13.47
N SER A 49 -6.39 -13.23 -14.45
CA SER A 49 -7.53 -14.17 -14.62
C SER A 49 -7.65 -15.17 -13.47
N GLU A 50 -6.53 -15.59 -12.87
CA GLU A 50 -6.50 -16.46 -11.68
C GLU A 50 -6.76 -15.67 -10.37
N GLY A 51 -6.89 -14.35 -10.46
CA GLY A 51 -7.13 -13.49 -9.31
C GLY A 51 -5.92 -13.25 -8.43
N THR A 52 -4.71 -13.69 -8.83
CA THR A 52 -3.45 -13.41 -8.10
C THR A 52 -3.17 -11.92 -8.01
N ILE A 53 -3.28 -11.21 -9.14
CA ILE A 53 -3.33 -9.76 -9.17
C ILE A 53 -4.78 -9.36 -9.03
N GLN A 54 -5.14 -8.88 -7.85
CA GLN A 54 -6.50 -8.48 -7.53
C GLN A 54 -6.87 -7.14 -8.18
N GLU A 55 -5.94 -6.19 -8.13
CA GLU A 55 -6.17 -4.83 -8.62
C GLU A 55 -4.86 -4.16 -9.04
N PHE A 56 -4.91 -3.35 -10.10
CA PHE A 56 -3.91 -2.31 -10.37
C PHE A 56 -4.34 -1.05 -9.65
N VAL A 57 -3.43 -0.38 -8.94
CA VAL A 57 -3.79 0.77 -8.12
C VAL A 57 -2.88 1.97 -8.37
N PRO A 58 -3.45 3.18 -8.42
CA PRO A 58 -2.66 4.38 -8.23
C PRO A 58 -2.41 4.56 -6.73
N VAL A 59 -1.16 4.75 -6.35
CA VAL A 59 -0.76 5.10 -4.99
C VAL A 59 -0.65 6.60 -4.92
N LEU A 60 -1.58 7.23 -4.21
CA LEU A 60 -1.67 8.68 -4.11
C LEU A 60 -0.95 9.18 -2.88
N ASN A 61 -0.36 10.34 -3.01
CA ASN A 61 0.12 11.11 -1.88
C ASN A 61 -1.06 11.83 -1.22
N TYR A 62 -1.52 11.31 -0.08
CA TYR A 62 -2.68 11.81 0.63
C TYR A 62 -2.51 13.25 1.12
N ALA A 63 -1.28 13.67 1.45
CA ALA A 63 -1.01 15.04 1.87
C ALA A 63 -1.26 16.05 0.74
N ALA A 64 -1.06 15.68 -0.53
CA ALA A 64 -1.43 16.50 -1.67
C ALA A 64 -2.94 16.70 -1.79
N LEU A 65 -3.71 15.79 -1.19
CA LEU A 65 -5.17 15.87 -1.06
C LEU A 65 -5.60 16.46 0.31
N GLY A 66 -4.67 17.03 1.08
CA GLY A 66 -4.98 17.73 2.34
C GLY A 66 -5.13 16.84 3.57
N TYR A 67 -4.83 15.54 3.45
CA TYR A 67 -4.79 14.66 4.61
C TYR A 67 -3.48 14.84 5.39
N LYS A 68 -3.57 14.88 6.73
CA LYS A 68 -2.43 15.19 7.60
C LYS A 68 -1.93 13.99 8.39
N THR A 69 -2.80 13.01 8.62
CA THR A 69 -2.51 11.89 9.53
C THR A 69 -2.97 10.57 8.91
N THR A 70 -2.21 9.52 9.15
CA THR A 70 -2.63 8.12 8.92
C THR A 70 -2.75 7.43 10.27
N CYS A 71 -3.77 6.63 10.45
CA CYS A 71 -4.00 5.87 11.66
C CYS A 71 -4.30 4.41 11.30
N SER A 72 -3.66 3.46 11.98
CA SER A 72 -4.01 2.04 11.86
C SER A 72 -4.73 1.61 13.13
N ILE A 73 -5.90 1.01 12.96
CA ILE A 73 -6.72 0.50 14.06
C ILE A 73 -6.84 -1.01 13.85
N GLU A 74 -6.28 -1.78 14.77
CA GLU A 74 -6.41 -3.23 14.77
C GLU A 74 -7.59 -3.63 15.66
N ILE A 75 -8.53 -4.36 15.09
CA ILE A 75 -9.70 -4.89 15.75
C ILE A 75 -9.58 -6.41 15.76
N ARG A 76 -9.58 -7.03 16.94
CA ARG A 76 -9.66 -8.48 17.09
C ARG A 76 -11.09 -8.88 17.33
N GLU A 77 -11.61 -9.77 16.50
CA GLU A 77 -12.92 -10.37 16.74
C GLU A 77 -12.85 -11.26 17.99
N THR A 78 -13.65 -10.93 18.99
CA THR A 78 -13.89 -11.83 20.12
C THR A 78 -15.19 -12.57 19.87
N HIS A 79 -15.25 -13.83 20.26
CA HIS A 79 -16.49 -14.63 20.28
C HIS A 79 -17.47 -14.16 21.38
N SER A 80 -17.51 -12.87 21.67
CA SER A 80 -18.47 -12.33 22.62
C SER A 80 -19.86 -12.28 21.98
N ARG A 81 -20.90 -12.56 22.78
CA ARG A 81 -22.31 -12.58 22.33
C ARG A 81 -22.83 -11.21 21.85
N ASP A 82 -22.09 -10.17 22.09
CA ASP A 82 -22.41 -8.81 21.60
C ASP A 82 -21.85 -8.67 20.19
N SER A 83 -22.64 -9.09 19.22
CA SER A 83 -22.29 -9.03 17.80
C SER A 83 -22.28 -7.59 17.31
N ILE A 84 -21.18 -6.87 17.50
CA ILE A 84 -20.94 -5.64 16.74
C ILE A 84 -20.78 -6.04 15.28
N THR A 85 -21.70 -5.54 14.47
CA THR A 85 -21.65 -5.84 13.04
C THR A 85 -20.47 -5.12 12.40
N ARG A 86 -19.85 -5.73 11.37
CA ARG A 86 -18.84 -5.07 10.53
C ARG A 86 -19.31 -3.69 10.06
N LYS A 87 -20.60 -3.52 9.79
CA LYS A 87 -21.19 -2.23 9.41
C LYS A 87 -21.01 -1.18 10.51
N THR A 88 -21.26 -1.54 11.76
CA THR A 88 -21.08 -0.62 12.90
C THR A 88 -19.62 -0.17 13.04
N ILE A 89 -18.67 -1.09 12.83
CA ILE A 89 -17.24 -0.78 12.83
C ILE A 89 -16.92 0.22 11.72
N ILE A 90 -17.30 -0.09 10.49
CA ILE A 90 -17.04 0.77 9.32
C ILE A 90 -17.70 2.15 9.50
N ASP A 91 -18.95 2.20 9.95
CA ASP A 91 -19.67 3.46 10.18
C ASP A 91 -19.00 4.30 11.27
N HIS A 92 -18.44 3.66 12.32
CA HIS A 92 -17.67 4.35 13.34
C HIS A 92 -16.35 4.88 12.82
N LEU A 93 -15.58 4.05 12.11
CA LEU A 93 -14.27 4.43 11.57
C LEU A 93 -14.38 5.57 10.55
N ASN A 94 -15.42 5.56 9.71
CA ASN A 94 -15.71 6.63 8.75
C ASN A 94 -16.07 7.98 9.39
N ARG A 95 -16.39 8.03 10.71
CA ARG A 95 -16.53 9.30 11.45
C ARG A 95 -15.18 9.84 11.91
N ILE A 96 -14.16 8.99 12.01
CA ILE A 96 -12.81 9.36 12.42
C ILE A 96 -12.01 9.81 11.21
N GLY A 97 -12.10 9.09 10.10
CA GLY A 97 -11.36 9.37 8.87
C GLY A 97 -11.83 8.48 7.73
N ASP A 98 -11.27 8.67 6.56
CA ASP A 98 -11.57 7.83 5.40
C ASP A 98 -10.78 6.52 5.49
N ILE A 99 -11.47 5.39 5.41
CA ILE A 99 -10.82 4.07 5.36
C ILE A 99 -10.17 3.93 3.99
N PHE A 100 -8.86 3.74 4.00
CA PHE A 100 -8.06 3.57 2.82
C PHE A 100 -7.82 2.09 2.51
N LEU A 101 -7.52 1.31 3.56
CA LEU A 101 -7.18 -0.10 3.44
C LEU A 101 -7.72 -0.88 4.62
N GLU A 102 -8.10 -2.11 4.33
CA GLU A 102 -8.47 -3.11 5.30
C GLU A 102 -7.63 -4.35 5.07
N ILE A 103 -7.05 -4.88 6.13
CA ILE A 103 -6.15 -6.02 6.13
C ILE A 103 -6.69 -7.04 7.13
N GLU A 104 -7.13 -8.19 6.65
CA GLU A 104 -7.40 -9.32 7.53
C GLU A 104 -6.11 -10.11 7.74
N GLU A 105 -5.81 -10.42 9.00
CA GLU A 105 -4.58 -11.11 9.40
C GLU A 105 -4.86 -12.54 9.89
N LEU A 106 -3.87 -13.40 9.77
CA LEU A 106 -3.91 -14.73 10.39
C LEU A 106 -4.01 -14.57 11.92
N GLY A 107 -4.98 -15.24 12.51
CA GLY A 107 -5.26 -15.10 13.96
C GLY A 107 -6.50 -14.27 14.26
N GLY A 108 -7.24 -13.80 13.22
CA GLY A 108 -8.57 -13.21 13.38
C GLY A 108 -8.56 -11.74 13.75
N SER A 109 -7.46 -11.01 13.51
CA SER A 109 -7.46 -9.54 13.58
C SER A 109 -7.72 -8.92 12.22
N THR A 110 -8.32 -7.73 12.23
CA THR A 110 -8.49 -6.87 11.06
C THR A 110 -7.87 -5.51 11.35
N VAL A 111 -6.93 -5.09 10.52
CA VAL A 111 -6.33 -3.76 10.59
C VAL A 111 -7.01 -2.86 9.58
N PHE A 112 -7.57 -1.75 10.07
CA PHE A 112 -8.10 -0.68 9.24
C PHE A 112 -7.09 0.46 9.20
N VAL A 113 -6.66 0.84 8.01
CA VAL A 113 -5.80 2.01 7.81
C VAL A 113 -6.66 3.18 7.37
N LEU A 114 -6.67 4.23 8.19
CA LEU A 114 -7.43 5.45 7.96
C LEU A 114 -6.50 6.59 7.56
N ILE A 115 -7.01 7.47 6.73
CA ILE A 115 -6.40 8.76 6.42
C ILE A 115 -7.31 9.87 6.96
N ILE A 116 -6.70 10.86 7.60
CA ILE A 116 -7.41 11.86 8.39
C ILE A 116 -6.94 13.26 7.98
N LYS A 117 -7.89 14.17 7.73
CA LYS A 117 -7.59 15.55 7.30
C LYS A 117 -7.05 16.43 8.43
N GLU A 118 -7.35 16.08 9.65
CA GLU A 118 -6.96 16.84 10.84
C GLU A 118 -5.83 16.13 11.59
N SER A 119 -5.10 16.88 12.40
CA SER A 119 -4.22 16.28 13.39
C SER A 119 -5.09 15.82 14.55
N ILE A 120 -5.17 14.51 14.76
CA ILE A 120 -5.97 13.92 15.83
C ILE A 120 -5.04 13.35 16.90
N ASP A 121 -5.45 13.57 18.14
CA ASP A 121 -4.82 12.98 19.31
C ASP A 121 -5.18 11.48 19.39
N TYR A 122 -4.17 10.66 19.63
CA TYR A 122 -4.29 9.21 19.82
C TYR A 122 -5.32 8.83 20.88
N ASP A 123 -5.28 9.48 22.04
CA ASP A 123 -6.19 9.17 23.14
C ASP A 123 -7.65 9.50 22.81
N LYS A 124 -7.89 10.50 21.98
CA LYS A 124 -9.24 10.80 21.48
C LYS A 124 -9.77 9.73 20.56
N ILE A 125 -8.96 9.23 19.62
CA ILE A 125 -9.36 8.13 18.73
C ILE A 125 -9.67 6.89 19.55
N ARG A 126 -8.76 6.55 20.48
CA ARG A 126 -8.93 5.40 21.35
C ARG A 126 -10.22 5.49 22.17
N SER A 127 -10.42 6.60 22.85
CA SER A 127 -11.61 6.81 23.70
C SER A 127 -12.90 6.78 22.88
N ALA A 128 -12.93 7.41 21.71
CA ALA A 128 -14.08 7.40 20.82
C ALA A 128 -14.39 5.98 20.32
N THR A 129 -13.36 5.21 19.93
CA THR A 129 -13.52 3.83 19.45
C THR A 129 -14.05 2.92 20.56
N VAL A 130 -13.47 3.03 21.73
CA VAL A 130 -13.89 2.32 22.94
C VAL A 130 -15.34 2.62 23.31
N ASN A 131 -15.70 3.91 23.38
CA ASN A 131 -17.05 4.34 23.77
C ASN A 131 -18.11 3.90 22.76
N THR A 132 -17.74 3.77 21.48
CA THR A 132 -18.69 3.39 20.42
C THR A 132 -18.81 1.88 20.25
N LEU A 133 -17.69 1.16 20.32
CA LEU A 133 -17.68 -0.29 20.11
C LEU A 133 -17.91 -1.09 21.40
N GLY A 134 -17.90 -0.42 22.56
CA GLY A 134 -18.17 -1.02 23.86
C GLY A 134 -16.93 -1.56 24.59
N PRO A 135 -17.03 -1.81 25.91
CA PRO A 135 -15.92 -2.25 26.74
C PRO A 135 -15.38 -3.65 26.39
N SER A 136 -16.18 -4.53 25.77
CA SER A 136 -15.72 -5.84 25.30
C SER A 136 -14.70 -5.73 24.15
N PHE A 137 -14.70 -4.63 23.40
CA PHE A 137 -13.72 -4.32 22.37
C PHE A 137 -12.45 -3.63 22.90
N LEU A 138 -12.50 -3.12 24.14
CA LEU A 138 -11.38 -2.43 24.79
C LEU A 138 -10.11 -3.26 24.87
N GLN A 139 -10.24 -4.56 25.07
CA GLN A 139 -9.11 -5.48 25.16
C GLN A 139 -8.52 -5.87 23.79
N ASN A 140 -9.20 -5.54 22.68
CA ASN A 140 -8.92 -6.04 21.36
C ASN A 140 -8.75 -4.94 20.29
N VAL A 141 -8.72 -3.66 20.69
CA VAL A 141 -8.44 -2.54 19.79
C VAL A 141 -7.02 -2.05 20.05
N PHE A 142 -6.15 -2.24 19.09
CA PHE A 142 -4.81 -1.72 19.09
C PHE A 142 -4.75 -0.52 18.15
N LEU A 143 -4.53 0.66 18.70
CA LEU A 143 -4.27 1.84 17.91
C LEU A 143 -2.78 1.88 17.59
N ARG A 144 -2.44 1.74 16.33
CA ARG A 144 -1.10 2.04 15.84
C ARG A 144 -1.12 3.47 15.34
N ASN A 145 -0.67 4.37 16.20
CA ASN A 145 -0.48 5.74 15.80
C ASN A 145 0.90 5.87 15.19
N SER A 146 0.91 6.07 13.90
CA SER A 146 2.05 6.71 13.31
C SER A 146 1.93 8.20 13.64
N ASN A 147 2.66 8.68 14.63
CA ASN A 147 2.83 10.12 14.90
C ASN A 147 3.51 10.86 13.75
N SER A 148 3.79 10.17 12.67
CA SER A 148 4.29 10.80 11.49
C SER A 148 3.12 11.40 10.74
N THR A 149 3.11 12.69 10.68
CA THR A 149 2.61 13.38 9.50
C THR A 149 2.92 12.48 8.33
N ILE A 150 1.92 12.14 7.50
CA ILE A 150 2.22 11.58 6.19
C ILE A 150 3.16 12.59 5.58
N GLN A 151 4.46 12.39 5.82
CA GLN A 151 5.47 13.13 5.11
C GLN A 151 5.44 12.50 3.73
N PRO A 152 4.80 13.17 2.77
CA PRO A 152 4.92 12.71 1.40
C PRO A 152 6.41 12.63 1.16
N HIS A 153 6.83 11.58 0.47
CA HIS A 153 8.16 11.55 -0.09
C HIS A 153 8.50 12.94 -0.59
N THR A 154 9.17 13.68 0.23
CA THR A 154 9.76 15.00 0.06
C THR A 154 9.06 15.97 -0.89
N TYR A 155 8.08 16.75 -0.39
CA TYR A 155 7.77 18.00 -1.04
C TYR A 155 8.82 19.03 -0.70
N MET A 156 9.61 19.35 -1.69
CA MET A 156 10.44 20.57 -1.62
C MET A 156 9.62 21.85 -1.88
N LYS A 157 8.39 21.70 -2.38
CA LYS A 157 7.43 22.82 -2.62
C LYS A 157 6.00 22.32 -2.48
N PRO A 158 5.08 23.12 -1.90
CA PRO A 158 3.66 22.78 -1.92
C PRO A 158 3.19 22.61 -3.36
N TYR A 159 2.68 21.43 -3.68
CA TYR A 159 2.13 21.15 -5.01
C TYR A 159 0.65 21.53 -5.04
N ILE A 160 0.32 22.52 -5.86
CA ILE A 160 -1.09 22.91 -6.06
C ILE A 160 -1.64 22.13 -7.24
N LEU A 161 -2.60 21.24 -6.95
CA LEU A 161 -3.33 20.48 -7.97
C LEU A 161 -4.29 21.41 -8.72
N THR A 162 -4.16 21.48 -10.04
CA THR A 162 -5.13 22.16 -10.90
C THR A 162 -6.36 21.28 -11.15
N ASN A 163 -7.47 21.87 -11.61
CA ASN A 163 -8.65 21.08 -11.98
C ASN A 163 -8.34 20.02 -13.05
N THR A 164 -7.42 20.29 -13.97
CA THR A 164 -7.00 19.31 -14.97
C THR A 164 -6.21 18.16 -14.33
N ASP A 165 -5.34 18.45 -13.35
CA ASP A 165 -4.64 17.41 -12.58
C ASP A 165 -5.63 16.51 -11.84
N LEU A 166 -6.62 17.11 -11.18
CA LEU A 166 -7.67 16.37 -10.46
C LEU A 166 -8.48 15.47 -11.40
N ARG A 167 -8.83 15.95 -12.59
CA ARG A 167 -9.52 15.14 -13.60
C ARG A 167 -8.68 13.98 -14.12
N VAL A 168 -7.38 14.19 -14.31
CA VAL A 168 -6.42 13.12 -14.67
C VAL A 168 -6.31 12.11 -13.53
N LEU A 169 -6.17 12.56 -12.28
CA LEU A 169 -6.13 11.69 -11.10
C LEU A 169 -7.40 10.86 -10.99
N LYS A 170 -8.59 11.48 -11.18
CA LYS A 170 -9.87 10.77 -11.15
C LYS A 170 -9.93 9.66 -12.20
N SER A 171 -9.51 9.93 -13.44
CA SER A 171 -9.46 8.93 -14.50
C SER A 171 -8.55 7.75 -14.13
N LEU A 172 -7.41 8.02 -13.49
CA LEU A 172 -6.46 6.98 -13.04
C LEU A 172 -6.96 6.18 -11.84
N VAL A 173 -7.76 6.78 -10.97
CA VAL A 173 -8.40 6.05 -9.85
C VAL A 173 -9.50 5.13 -10.35
N LEU A 174 -10.26 5.56 -11.36
CA LEU A 174 -11.31 4.76 -11.97
C LEU A 174 -10.77 3.63 -12.84
N ASP A 175 -9.75 3.93 -13.64
CA ASP A 175 -9.01 2.95 -14.45
C ASP A 175 -7.49 3.20 -14.38
N PRO A 176 -6.76 2.49 -13.49
CA PRO A 176 -5.32 2.67 -13.34
C PRO A 176 -4.50 2.30 -14.58
N GLN A 177 -5.08 1.55 -15.51
CA GLN A 177 -4.43 1.10 -16.74
C GLN A 177 -4.89 1.88 -17.98
N ILE A 178 -5.76 2.90 -17.82
CA ILE A 178 -6.26 3.73 -18.92
C ILE A 178 -5.12 4.25 -19.81
N GLY A 179 -5.25 4.09 -21.11
CA GLY A 179 -4.29 4.57 -22.12
C GLY A 179 -4.29 6.10 -22.24
N ILE A 180 -3.14 6.68 -22.61
CA ILE A 180 -3.00 8.14 -22.80
C ILE A 180 -3.99 8.67 -23.85
N ALA A 181 -4.17 7.94 -24.94
CA ALA A 181 -5.09 8.35 -26.02
C ALA A 181 -6.55 8.38 -25.54
N GLU A 182 -6.96 7.36 -24.78
CA GLU A 182 -8.30 7.28 -24.22
C GLU A 182 -8.54 8.39 -23.20
N MET A 183 -7.60 8.58 -22.27
CA MET A 183 -7.67 9.67 -21.29
C MET A 183 -7.74 11.06 -21.95
N SER A 184 -6.93 11.27 -23.01
CA SER A 184 -6.94 12.49 -23.82
C SER A 184 -8.32 12.78 -24.39
N LYS A 185 -8.97 11.75 -24.93
CA LYS A 185 -10.32 11.83 -25.49
C LYS A 185 -11.36 12.13 -24.40
N GLN A 186 -11.35 11.37 -23.29
CA GLN A 186 -12.30 11.54 -22.18
C GLN A 186 -12.22 12.93 -21.55
N LEU A 187 -11.00 13.47 -21.40
CA LEU A 187 -10.78 14.77 -20.75
C LEU A 187 -10.83 15.97 -21.72
N SER A 188 -10.96 15.72 -23.03
CA SER A 188 -10.91 16.75 -24.07
C SER A 188 -9.64 17.61 -24.03
N VAL A 189 -8.49 16.96 -23.77
CA VAL A 189 -7.16 17.58 -23.77
C VAL A 189 -6.19 16.83 -24.68
N SER A 190 -5.12 17.43 -25.13
CA SER A 190 -4.15 16.75 -26.00
C SER A 190 -3.41 15.62 -25.26
N ALA A 191 -3.01 14.55 -25.98
CA ALA A 191 -2.18 13.48 -25.44
C ALA A 191 -0.85 14.01 -24.86
N ARG A 192 -0.28 15.09 -25.46
CA ARG A 192 0.89 15.79 -24.93
C ARG A 192 0.61 16.42 -23.56
N THR A 193 -0.56 17.01 -23.38
CA THR A 193 -1.00 17.57 -22.09
C THR A 193 -1.12 16.48 -21.02
N VAL A 194 -1.76 15.36 -21.35
CA VAL A 194 -1.89 14.21 -20.43
C VAL A 194 -0.51 13.70 -20.03
N ASN A 195 0.39 13.47 -20.98
CA ASN A 195 1.75 12.99 -20.70
C ASN A 195 2.51 13.98 -19.78
N ARG A 196 2.42 15.29 -20.05
CA ARG A 196 3.07 16.31 -19.21
C ARG A 196 2.51 16.32 -17.79
N ILE A 197 1.20 16.16 -17.62
CA ILE A 197 0.56 16.07 -16.31
C ILE A 197 1.03 14.81 -15.58
N LEU A 198 1.00 13.64 -16.23
CA LEU A 198 1.46 12.39 -15.63
C LEU A 198 2.92 12.46 -15.18
N ALA A 199 3.81 12.98 -16.04
CA ALA A 199 5.21 13.16 -15.67
C ALA A 199 5.33 14.07 -14.44
N ARG A 200 4.66 15.22 -14.44
CA ARG A 200 4.67 16.17 -13.32
C ARG A 200 4.12 15.57 -12.03
N LEU A 201 3.03 14.79 -12.09
CA LEU A 201 2.45 14.11 -10.93
C LEU A 201 3.40 13.03 -10.39
N LYS A 202 4.06 12.27 -11.26
CA LYS A 202 5.06 11.25 -10.87
C LYS A 202 6.32 11.89 -10.28
N ASP A 203 6.89 12.88 -10.98
CA ASP A 203 8.11 13.57 -10.56
C ASP A 203 7.91 14.38 -9.26
N GLY A 204 6.69 14.89 -9.07
CA GLY A 204 6.26 15.56 -7.84
C GLY A 204 5.92 14.60 -6.70
N GLY A 205 6.00 13.27 -6.91
CA GLY A 205 5.64 12.27 -5.89
C GLY A 205 4.17 12.30 -5.48
N ILE A 206 3.27 12.79 -6.37
CA ILE A 206 1.82 12.84 -6.13
C ILE A 206 1.19 11.49 -6.38
N ILE A 207 1.69 10.77 -7.37
CA ILE A 207 1.18 9.48 -7.79
C ILE A 207 2.32 8.50 -8.10
N GLU A 208 2.16 7.30 -7.61
CA GLU A 208 2.90 6.11 -8.03
C GLU A 208 1.88 5.07 -8.50
N PHE A 209 2.35 3.96 -9.07
CA PHE A 209 1.48 2.89 -9.53
C PHE A 209 1.96 1.56 -9.00
N SER A 210 1.05 0.76 -8.46
CA SER A 210 1.35 -0.55 -7.88
C SER A 210 0.26 -1.57 -8.21
N ILE A 211 0.33 -2.73 -7.60
CA ILE A 211 -0.67 -3.79 -7.65
C ILE A 211 -1.09 -4.19 -6.24
N ILE A 212 -2.30 -4.67 -6.09
CA ILE A 212 -2.75 -5.41 -4.91
C ILE A 212 -2.83 -6.88 -5.28
N LEU A 213 -2.18 -7.69 -4.48
CA LEU A 213 -2.24 -9.13 -4.59
C LEU A 213 -3.37 -9.69 -3.73
N ASN A 214 -3.99 -10.77 -4.18
CA ASN A 214 -4.98 -11.48 -3.40
C ASN A 214 -4.32 -12.62 -2.61
N PRO A 215 -4.20 -12.52 -1.28
CA PRO A 215 -3.59 -13.58 -0.49
C PRO A 215 -4.21 -14.96 -0.71
N ALA A 216 -5.53 -15.03 -0.87
CA ALA A 216 -6.26 -16.28 -1.06
C ALA A 216 -5.98 -16.97 -2.42
N ALA A 217 -5.50 -16.21 -3.41
CA ALA A 217 -5.19 -16.74 -4.75
C ALA A 217 -3.70 -17.07 -4.94
N LEU A 218 -2.84 -16.80 -3.94
CA LEU A 218 -1.41 -17.10 -3.98
C LEU A 218 -1.15 -18.55 -3.62
N LYS A 219 -1.44 -19.46 -4.54
CA LYS A 219 -1.23 -20.91 -4.35
C LYS A 219 0.25 -21.23 -4.15
N GLY A 220 0.62 -21.66 -2.94
CA GLY A 220 1.98 -22.02 -2.55
C GLY A 220 2.83 -20.86 -2.07
N TYR A 221 2.24 -19.67 -1.91
CA TYR A 221 2.89 -18.50 -1.29
C TYR A 221 1.98 -17.84 -0.27
N VAL A 222 2.58 -17.18 0.67
CA VAL A 222 1.94 -16.39 1.72
C VAL A 222 2.40 -14.94 1.56
N ILE A 223 1.46 -14.00 1.60
CA ILE A 223 1.80 -12.59 1.79
C ILE A 223 2.01 -12.38 3.27
N PHE A 224 3.17 -11.89 3.61
CA PHE A 224 3.43 -11.42 4.96
C PHE A 224 4.08 -10.04 4.91
N ALA A 225 3.96 -9.31 5.97
CA ALA A 225 4.65 -8.04 6.14
C ALA A 225 5.50 -8.07 7.41
N VAL A 226 6.62 -7.40 7.35
CA VAL A 226 7.42 -7.08 8.52
C VAL A 226 7.30 -5.60 8.78
N LEU A 227 6.70 -5.24 9.92
CA LEU A 227 6.69 -3.88 10.42
C LEU A 227 7.93 -3.70 11.30
N ILE A 228 8.84 -2.85 10.86
CA ILE A 228 10.15 -2.66 11.45
C ILE A 228 10.24 -1.25 12.01
N TYR A 229 10.56 -1.14 13.29
CA TYR A 229 10.83 0.12 13.99
C TYR A 229 12.35 0.32 14.06
N VAL A 230 12.84 1.44 13.54
CA VAL A 230 14.28 1.75 13.53
C VAL A 230 14.67 2.73 14.63
N ASN A 231 15.94 2.61 15.09
CA ASN A 231 16.44 3.32 16.29
C ASN A 231 16.72 4.80 16.06
N GLU A 232 17.09 5.22 14.83
CA GLU A 232 17.59 6.55 14.55
C GLU A 232 16.90 7.20 13.37
N ILE A 233 16.65 8.52 13.50
CA ILE A 233 16.10 9.37 12.44
C ILE A 233 17.25 10.19 11.83
N GLU A 234 18.23 9.54 11.25
CA GLU A 234 19.18 10.22 10.39
C GLU A 234 18.62 10.26 8.96
N VAL A 235 18.38 11.46 8.44
CA VAL A 235 17.72 11.64 7.13
C VAL A 235 18.73 11.91 6.04
N ILE A 236 18.77 11.02 5.05
CA ILE A 236 19.54 11.24 3.81
C ILE A 236 18.66 11.86 2.73
N LYS A 237 19.23 12.78 1.94
CA LYS A 237 18.57 13.33 0.75
C LYS A 237 18.99 12.53 -0.47
N LYS A 238 18.05 11.92 -1.17
CA LYS A 238 18.28 11.23 -2.44
C LYS A 238 17.36 11.85 -3.52
N GLY A 239 17.86 12.91 -4.18
CA GLY A 239 17.06 13.72 -5.09
C GLY A 239 15.99 14.50 -4.35
N SER A 240 14.71 14.30 -4.72
CA SER A 240 13.55 14.89 -4.03
C SER A 240 13.07 14.07 -2.83
N LYS A 241 13.62 12.88 -2.56
CA LYS A 241 13.21 12.00 -1.47
C LYS A 241 14.10 12.19 -0.24
N ARG A 242 13.46 12.26 0.93
CA ARG A 242 14.14 12.10 2.23
C ARG A 242 13.85 10.68 2.70
N GLU A 243 14.85 9.92 3.01
CA GLU A 243 14.73 8.58 3.59
C GLU A 243 15.55 8.56 4.89
N SER A 244 15.04 7.87 5.91
CA SER A 244 15.84 7.55 7.07
C SER A 244 17.05 6.71 6.64
N LEU A 245 18.25 7.05 7.11
CA LEU A 245 19.45 6.30 6.81
C LEU A 245 19.32 4.84 7.32
N ALA A 246 18.76 4.67 8.51
CA ALA A 246 18.49 3.35 9.08
C ALA A 246 17.49 2.56 8.23
N SER A 247 16.40 3.20 7.78
CA SER A 247 15.43 2.57 6.88
C SER A 247 16.08 2.13 5.57
N HIS A 248 16.94 2.97 4.99
CA HIS A 248 17.65 2.62 3.75
C HIS A 248 18.59 1.42 3.95
N LYS A 249 19.37 1.39 5.03
CA LYS A 249 20.25 0.27 5.38
C LYS A 249 19.47 -1.02 5.57
N VAL A 250 18.37 -0.99 6.33
CA VAL A 250 17.50 -2.16 6.56
C VAL A 250 16.95 -2.70 5.24
N LEU A 251 16.39 -1.84 4.37
CA LEU A 251 15.89 -2.27 3.07
C LEU A 251 16.96 -2.85 2.17
N GLN A 252 18.17 -2.28 2.20
CA GLN A 252 19.32 -2.81 1.44
C GLN A 252 19.75 -4.17 1.98
N ARG A 253 19.81 -4.35 3.30
CA ARG A 253 20.12 -5.65 3.92
C ARG A 253 19.07 -6.69 3.58
N LEU A 254 17.78 -6.36 3.69
CA LEU A 254 16.68 -7.26 3.28
C LEU A 254 16.84 -7.73 1.84
N HIS A 255 17.15 -6.81 0.93
CA HIS A 255 17.33 -7.15 -0.47
C HIS A 255 18.55 -8.04 -0.73
N ASN A 256 19.65 -7.79 -0.03
CA ASN A 256 20.92 -8.51 -0.22
C ASN A 256 20.96 -9.86 0.50
N GLU A 257 20.43 -9.91 1.72
CA GLU A 257 20.48 -11.11 2.57
C GLU A 257 19.34 -12.10 2.26
N PHE A 258 18.22 -11.60 1.70
CA PHE A 258 17.00 -12.40 1.44
C PHE A 258 16.45 -12.21 0.03
N PRO A 259 17.26 -12.42 -1.02
CA PRO A 259 16.82 -12.22 -2.39
C PRO A 259 15.68 -13.18 -2.84
N GLU A 260 15.51 -14.30 -2.12
CA GLU A 260 14.44 -15.27 -2.34
C GLU A 260 13.06 -14.78 -1.93
N TYR A 261 12.98 -13.72 -1.10
CA TYR A 261 11.72 -13.09 -0.73
C TYR A 261 11.47 -11.85 -1.60
N PRO A 262 10.67 -11.95 -2.65
CA PRO A 262 10.35 -10.80 -3.48
C PRO A 262 9.68 -9.71 -2.63
N LEU A 263 10.28 -8.52 -2.62
CA LEU A 263 9.70 -7.36 -1.98
C LEU A 263 8.45 -6.93 -2.76
N TRP A 264 7.32 -7.02 -2.10
CA TRP A 264 6.09 -6.41 -2.57
C TRP A 264 5.93 -5.03 -1.90
N ARG A 265 6.06 -3.99 -2.71
CA ARG A 265 5.74 -2.64 -2.27
C ARG A 265 4.26 -2.42 -2.56
N GLY A 266 3.42 -2.74 -1.58
CA GLY A 266 2.03 -2.31 -1.58
C GLY A 266 1.94 -0.79 -1.47
N PRO A 267 0.73 -0.21 -1.47
CA PRO A 267 0.52 1.22 -1.30
C PRO A 267 0.94 1.75 0.09
N PHE A 268 1.71 0.96 0.82
CA PHE A 268 2.18 1.25 2.16
C PHE A 268 3.63 1.66 2.10
N THR A 269 3.94 2.90 2.20
CA THR A 269 5.30 3.37 2.38
C THR A 269 5.46 3.99 3.75
N GLY A 270 6.55 3.60 4.39
CA GLY A 270 6.89 3.85 5.75
C GLY A 270 6.87 5.30 6.18
N ILE A 271 6.70 5.39 7.42
CA ILE A 271 6.74 6.54 8.29
C ILE A 271 8.19 6.71 8.78
N ASP A 272 8.61 7.88 9.18
CA ASP A 272 10.02 8.26 9.41
C ASP A 272 10.88 7.26 10.20
N ASN A 273 10.32 6.51 11.14
CA ASN A 273 11.00 5.47 11.92
C ASN A 273 10.33 4.09 11.86
N GLU A 274 9.35 3.91 10.97
CA GLU A 274 8.68 2.63 10.74
C GLU A 274 8.78 2.25 9.27
N ILE A 275 9.10 1.01 9.00
CA ILE A 275 9.17 0.46 7.65
C ILE A 275 8.20 -0.71 7.58
N LEU A 276 7.18 -0.63 6.74
CA LEU A 276 6.35 -1.77 6.42
C LEU A 276 6.84 -2.38 5.11
N VAL A 277 7.33 -3.61 5.18
CA VAL A 277 7.83 -4.35 4.02
C VAL A 277 6.94 -5.55 3.78
N GLY A 278 6.23 -5.54 2.65
CA GLY A 278 5.49 -6.71 2.17
C GLY A 278 6.41 -7.68 1.43
N LEU A 279 6.26 -8.96 1.72
CA LEU A 279 7.09 -10.03 1.19
C LEU A 279 6.21 -11.22 0.78
N LEU A 280 6.72 -12.03 -0.15
CA LEU A 280 6.11 -13.28 -0.54
C LEU A 280 7.01 -14.44 -0.14
N GLY A 281 6.53 -15.34 0.69
CA GLY A 281 7.25 -16.54 1.13
C GLY A 281 6.41 -17.80 0.94
N ASN A 282 7.06 -18.95 0.82
CA ASN A 282 6.42 -20.25 0.63
C ASN A 282 6.72 -21.25 1.75
N ASP A 283 7.55 -20.88 2.70
CA ASP A 283 7.97 -21.70 3.82
C ASP A 283 7.93 -20.89 5.13
N LEU A 284 7.06 -21.27 6.05
CA LEU A 284 6.87 -20.58 7.32
C LEU A 284 8.12 -20.64 8.22
N THR A 285 8.90 -21.73 8.18
CA THR A 285 10.14 -21.86 8.96
C THR A 285 11.19 -20.89 8.44
N ALA A 286 11.31 -20.79 7.12
CA ALA A 286 12.23 -19.83 6.49
C ALA A 286 11.78 -18.38 6.75
N ILE A 287 10.46 -18.09 6.73
CA ILE A 287 9.91 -16.78 7.10
C ILE A 287 10.25 -16.43 8.56
N ASP A 288 10.07 -17.35 9.51
CA ASP A 288 10.44 -17.12 10.92
C ASP A 288 11.94 -16.90 11.09
N SER A 289 12.77 -17.70 10.40
CA SER A 289 14.23 -17.53 10.43
C SER A 289 14.66 -16.16 9.90
N MET A 290 14.07 -15.73 8.76
CA MET A 290 14.32 -14.40 8.21
C MET A 290 13.87 -13.30 9.18
N PHE A 291 12.67 -13.43 9.76
CA PHE A 291 12.13 -12.47 10.70
C PHE A 291 13.04 -12.30 11.94
N ARG A 292 13.52 -13.41 12.54
CA ARG A 292 14.47 -13.39 13.66
C ARG A 292 15.77 -12.71 13.27
N LYS A 293 16.23 -12.93 12.05
CA LYS A 293 17.44 -12.28 11.55
C LYS A 293 17.23 -10.77 11.40
N VAL A 294 16.07 -10.32 10.92
CA VAL A 294 15.71 -8.89 10.85
C VAL A 294 15.70 -8.26 12.25
N GLN A 295 15.16 -8.96 13.25
CA GLN A 295 15.17 -8.48 14.63
C GLN A 295 16.59 -8.31 15.20
N SER A 296 17.60 -9.00 14.64
CA SER A 296 18.99 -8.89 15.06
C SER A 296 19.78 -7.77 14.37
N PHE A 297 19.18 -7.00 13.48
CA PHE A 297 19.84 -5.88 12.82
C PHE A 297 20.05 -4.73 13.82
N GLU A 298 21.23 -4.12 13.81
CA GLU A 298 21.61 -3.02 14.73
C GLU A 298 20.67 -1.82 14.60
N GLU A 299 20.16 -1.57 13.41
CA GLU A 299 19.25 -0.48 13.11
C GLU A 299 17.83 -0.72 13.63
N VAL A 300 17.50 -1.98 13.99
CA VAL A 300 16.13 -2.38 14.34
C VAL A 300 15.94 -2.37 15.84
N ASN A 301 15.00 -1.55 16.30
CA ASN A 301 14.56 -1.52 17.70
C ASN A 301 13.53 -2.62 17.98
N LYS A 302 12.57 -2.78 17.06
CA LYS A 302 11.49 -3.76 17.17
C LYS A 302 11.06 -4.17 15.77
N ALA A 303 10.65 -5.41 15.60
CA ALA A 303 9.96 -5.87 14.39
C ALA A 303 8.74 -6.71 14.78
N GLU A 304 7.70 -6.63 13.94
CA GLU A 304 6.47 -7.41 14.06
C GLU A 304 6.18 -8.11 12.74
N LEU A 305 5.77 -9.39 12.81
CA LEU A 305 5.42 -10.19 11.64
C LEU A 305 3.90 -10.25 11.51
N HIS A 306 3.41 -9.91 10.34
CA HIS A 306 1.99 -9.91 9.99
C HIS A 306 1.76 -10.82 8.79
N ILE A 307 0.86 -11.77 8.88
CA ILE A 307 0.48 -12.66 7.78
C ILE A 307 -0.90 -12.25 7.30
N PHE A 308 -0.99 -11.85 6.04
CA PHE A 308 -2.22 -11.32 5.46
C PHE A 308 -3.05 -12.46 4.85
N THR A 309 -4.33 -12.49 5.19
CA THR A 309 -5.31 -13.43 4.64
C THR A 309 -6.22 -12.76 3.63
N LYS A 310 -6.42 -11.44 3.75
CA LYS A 310 -7.22 -10.64 2.82
C LYS A 310 -6.79 -9.19 2.83
N LEU A 311 -6.88 -8.55 1.67
CA LEU A 311 -6.64 -7.13 1.47
C LEU A 311 -7.83 -6.52 0.75
N VAL A 312 -8.35 -5.39 1.26
CA VAL A 312 -9.42 -4.62 0.62
C VAL A 312 -8.97 -3.16 0.52
N HIS A 313 -8.83 -2.68 -0.71
CA HIS A 313 -8.50 -1.30 -0.99
C HIS A 313 -9.78 -0.49 -1.22
N HIS A 314 -9.94 0.59 -0.46
CA HIS A 314 -11.08 1.49 -0.55
C HIS A 314 -10.68 2.74 -1.34
N LYS A 315 -11.34 2.98 -2.45
CA LYS A 315 -11.05 4.11 -3.36
C LYS A 315 -12.17 5.16 -3.45
N ASP A 316 -13.32 4.89 -2.86
CA ASP A 316 -14.49 5.80 -2.97
C ASP A 316 -14.22 7.16 -2.32
N TRP A 317 -13.42 7.20 -1.26
CA TRP A 317 -13.03 8.42 -0.58
C TRP A 317 -12.28 9.38 -1.49
N VAL A 318 -11.35 8.87 -2.33
CA VAL A 318 -10.54 9.70 -3.22
C VAL A 318 -11.39 10.28 -4.34
N ILE A 319 -12.38 9.54 -4.84
CA ILE A 319 -13.33 10.04 -5.84
C ILE A 319 -14.15 11.17 -5.23
N LYS A 320 -14.71 10.97 -4.03
CA LYS A 320 -15.45 12.00 -3.29
C LYS A 320 -14.62 13.25 -3.03
N GLU A 321 -13.37 13.08 -2.61
CA GLU A 321 -12.45 14.18 -2.35
C GLU A 321 -12.14 14.98 -3.63
N ILE A 322 -11.87 14.30 -4.74
CA ILE A 322 -11.61 14.96 -6.01
C ILE A 322 -12.86 15.71 -6.49
N ASP A 323 -14.04 15.10 -6.40
CA ASP A 323 -15.30 15.72 -6.83
C ASP A 323 -15.64 16.96 -6.00
N SER A 324 -15.37 16.92 -4.69
CA SER A 324 -15.56 18.10 -3.81
C SER A 324 -14.66 19.28 -4.15
N ARG A 325 -13.53 19.06 -4.82
CA ARG A 325 -12.61 20.11 -5.26
C ARG A 325 -12.87 20.61 -6.67
N LEU A 326 -13.57 19.82 -7.47
CA LEU A 326 -13.92 20.19 -8.84
C LEU A 326 -15.21 21.02 -8.91
N ASN A 327 -16.07 20.92 -7.89
CA ASN A 327 -17.29 21.70 -7.70
C ASN A 327 -16.99 23.02 -6.98
#